data_14b1d1b5e21b53de694e21486b4f9705
#
_entry.id   14b1d1b5e21b53de694e21486b4f9705
#
_cell.length_a   1.000
_cell.length_b   1.000
_cell.length_c   1.000
_cell.angle_alpha   90.00
_cell.angle_beta   90.00
_cell.angle_gamma   90.00
#
_symmetry.space_group_name_H-M   'P 1'
#
loop_
_entity.id
_entity.type
_entity.pdbx_description
1 polymer ?
#
loop_
_entity_poly.entity_id
_entity_poly.type
_entity_poly.pdbx_seq_one_letter_code
_entity_poly.pdbx_strand_id
1 'polypeptide(L)'
;MQLKAAVAKSKVPFAVAHTYLGHWSSRLSRHIVRSGLLGDVRWVDSSYIQGWLADKTEASGVQQAEWRTDPKRSGASNCGGDIGTNALMQLRYVTGLDVSRISARLEVLVAGRSLDDHFTTYCELSNGAKALVRASQIAIGHKNDLSIEVNGSLGTLIWRQEEPEAVRILLPGQQDRLYWRGDVVGNDGFLNDLPEALLAEPTLPSGHGEAFHDALGRLHRDFETDVRAYNAGQTFNCDGSKYANVEDGRIGLAFIDAAVRSSAADGAWAELAGE
;
A
#
# COMPACT_ATOMS: atom_id res chain seq x y z
N MET A 1 3.27 17.19 10.87
CA MET A 1 4.29 17.72 11.81
C MET A 1 3.88 17.54 13.27
N GLN A 2 2.76 18.11 13.75
CA GLN A 2 2.35 18.04 15.16
C GLN A 2 2.21 16.61 15.70
N LEU A 3 1.57 15.69 14.96
CA LEU A 3 1.37 14.31 15.40
C LEU A 3 2.70 13.55 15.51
N LYS A 4 3.60 13.67 14.51
CA LYS A 4 4.96 13.08 14.58
C LYS A 4 5.71 13.56 15.83
N ALA A 5 5.68 14.86 16.12
CA ALA A 5 6.31 15.42 17.31
C ALA A 5 5.68 14.91 18.62
N ALA A 6 4.34 14.75 18.64
CA ALA A 6 3.63 14.20 19.79
C ALA A 6 4.00 12.73 20.05
N VAL A 7 4.05 11.90 19.01
CA VAL A 7 4.47 10.49 19.09
C VAL A 7 5.92 10.39 19.56
N ALA A 8 6.83 11.18 18.97
CA ALA A 8 8.24 11.19 19.38
C ALA A 8 8.43 11.62 20.85
N LYS A 9 7.62 12.56 21.33
CA LYS A 9 7.65 13.04 22.73
C LYS A 9 7.09 12.01 23.71
N SER A 10 5.96 11.40 23.36
CA SER A 10 5.27 10.43 24.23
C SER A 10 5.93 9.06 24.23
N LYS A 11 6.66 8.72 23.15
CA LYS A 11 7.29 7.41 22.93
C LYS A 11 6.31 6.22 22.99
N VAL A 12 5.02 6.46 22.75
CA VAL A 12 4.02 5.39 22.70
C VAL A 12 4.03 4.70 21.34
N PRO A 13 3.67 3.43 21.26
CA PRO A 13 3.40 2.79 19.99
C PRO A 13 2.31 3.53 19.22
N PHE A 14 2.52 3.70 17.92
CA PHE A 14 1.57 4.38 17.04
C PHE A 14 1.47 3.62 15.71
N ALA A 15 0.27 3.28 15.28
CA ALA A 15 0.02 2.58 14.04
C ALA A 15 -0.96 3.34 13.15
N VAL A 16 -0.73 3.27 11.84
CA VAL A 16 -1.72 3.63 10.80
C VAL A 16 -2.26 2.33 10.21
N ALA A 17 -3.58 2.19 10.20
CA ALA A 17 -4.25 0.94 9.81
C ALA A 17 -4.30 0.76 8.28
N HIS A 18 -3.15 0.63 7.62
CA HIS A 18 -3.08 0.16 6.24
C HIS A 18 -3.28 -1.37 6.23
N THR A 19 -4.54 -1.80 6.24
CA THR A 19 -4.95 -3.20 6.47
C THR A 19 -4.26 -4.20 5.55
N TYR A 20 -4.04 -3.83 4.29
CA TYR A 20 -3.49 -4.73 3.27
C TYR A 20 -2.06 -5.19 3.53
N LEU A 21 -1.30 -4.48 4.37
CA LEU A 21 0.03 -4.91 4.81
C LEU A 21 0.00 -6.15 5.71
N GLY A 22 -1.17 -6.45 6.28
CA GLY A 22 -1.39 -7.65 7.11
C GLY A 22 -1.66 -8.92 6.32
N HIS A 23 -1.85 -8.89 4.99
CA HIS A 23 -1.92 -10.12 4.21
C HIS A 23 -0.58 -10.85 4.22
N TRP A 24 -0.63 -12.18 4.42
CA TRP A 24 0.56 -13.01 4.33
C TRP A 24 1.30 -12.83 3.00
N SER A 25 0.56 -12.79 1.91
CA SER A 25 1.08 -12.60 0.56
C SER A 25 1.75 -11.23 0.35
N SER A 26 1.23 -10.16 0.98
CA SER A 26 1.88 -8.85 0.99
C SER A 26 3.22 -8.89 1.75
N ARG A 27 3.28 -9.60 2.87
CA ARG A 27 4.49 -9.82 3.67
C ARG A 27 5.50 -10.70 2.94
N LEU A 28 5.04 -11.75 2.27
CA LEU A 28 5.87 -12.58 1.39
C LEU A 28 6.43 -11.75 0.24
N SER A 29 5.61 -10.90 -0.40
CA SER A 29 6.04 -9.99 -1.47
C SER A 29 7.17 -9.07 -0.99
N ARG A 30 7.03 -8.48 0.20
CA ARG A 30 8.08 -7.69 0.85
C ARG A 30 9.37 -8.51 1.03
N HIS A 31 9.26 -9.73 1.54
CA HIS A 31 10.42 -10.60 1.73
C HIS A 31 11.13 -10.87 0.40
N ILE A 32 10.41 -11.30 -0.63
CA ILE A 32 10.97 -11.62 -1.95
C ILE A 32 11.72 -10.42 -2.55
N VAL A 33 11.08 -9.25 -2.55
CA VAL A 33 11.69 -8.04 -3.16
C VAL A 33 12.91 -7.58 -2.37
N ARG A 34 12.80 -7.51 -1.04
CA ARG A 34 13.88 -6.98 -0.19
C ARG A 34 15.06 -7.94 0.00
N SER A 35 14.87 -9.24 -0.24
CA SER A 35 15.96 -10.22 -0.27
C SER A 35 16.73 -10.18 -1.60
N GLY A 36 16.36 -9.33 -2.54
CA GLY A 36 17.05 -9.18 -3.82
C GLY A 36 16.79 -10.31 -4.82
N LEU A 37 15.80 -11.18 -4.57
CA LEU A 37 15.47 -12.32 -5.44
C LEU A 37 15.02 -11.91 -6.84
N LEU A 38 14.51 -10.69 -6.99
CA LEU A 38 14.13 -10.09 -8.28
C LEU A 38 15.23 -9.22 -8.89
N GLY A 39 16.38 -9.12 -8.24
CA GLY A 39 17.45 -8.19 -8.61
C GLY A 39 17.08 -6.73 -8.32
N ASP A 40 17.68 -5.79 -9.04
CA ASP A 40 17.45 -4.37 -8.88
C ASP A 40 16.05 -3.98 -9.36
N VAL A 41 15.26 -3.36 -8.52
CA VAL A 41 13.93 -2.83 -8.90
C VAL A 41 14.10 -1.71 -9.93
N ARG A 42 13.42 -1.84 -11.07
CA ARG A 42 13.48 -0.91 -12.21
C ARG A 42 12.18 -0.15 -12.43
N TRP A 43 11.04 -0.85 -12.25
CA TRP A 43 9.71 -0.31 -12.47
C TRP A 43 8.71 -0.91 -11.48
N VAL A 44 7.77 -0.09 -11.01
CA VAL A 44 6.66 -0.55 -10.16
C VAL A 44 5.34 0.01 -10.66
N ASP A 45 4.34 -0.85 -10.85
CA ASP A 45 2.95 -0.46 -10.97
C ASP A 45 2.23 -0.77 -9.66
N SER A 46 1.61 0.25 -9.05
CA SER A 46 0.76 0.08 -7.88
C SER A 46 -0.56 0.81 -8.08
N SER A 47 -1.66 0.09 -7.98
CA SER A 47 -2.97 0.67 -8.25
C SER A 47 -4.02 0.21 -7.27
N TYR A 48 -5.01 1.08 -6.99
CA TYR A 48 -6.19 0.75 -6.24
C TYR A 48 -7.43 1.19 -6.98
N ILE A 49 -8.16 0.23 -7.52
CA ILE A 49 -9.25 0.47 -8.45
C ILE A 49 -10.57 -0.04 -7.87
N GLN A 50 -11.56 0.84 -7.83
CA GLN A 50 -12.91 0.58 -7.34
C GLN A 50 -13.94 1.22 -8.27
N GLY A 51 -15.20 0.77 -8.22
CA GLY A 51 -16.30 1.31 -9.02
C GLY A 51 -17.48 1.85 -8.23
N TRP A 52 -17.40 1.89 -6.90
CA TRP A 52 -18.54 2.19 -6.03
C TRP A 52 -19.00 3.66 -6.04
N LEU A 53 -18.13 4.58 -6.47
CA LEU A 53 -18.44 6.00 -6.67
C LEU A 53 -18.62 6.38 -8.16
N ALA A 54 -18.87 5.41 -9.03
CA ALA A 54 -19.11 5.68 -10.46
C ALA A 54 -20.34 6.58 -10.67
N ASP A 55 -21.37 6.45 -9.83
CA ASP A 55 -22.54 7.32 -9.79
C ASP A 55 -22.45 8.30 -8.61
N LYS A 56 -23.34 9.29 -8.56
CA LYS A 56 -23.47 10.24 -7.44
C LYS A 56 -24.01 9.58 -6.17
N THR A 57 -23.30 8.62 -5.64
CA THR A 57 -23.64 7.84 -4.45
C THR A 57 -23.81 8.74 -3.21
N GLU A 58 -23.09 9.85 -3.16
CA GLU A 58 -23.22 10.88 -2.13
C GLU A 58 -24.60 11.56 -2.10
N ALA A 59 -25.32 11.60 -3.22
CA ALA A 59 -26.67 12.14 -3.29
C ALA A 59 -27.75 11.15 -2.81
N SER A 60 -27.37 9.89 -2.55
CA SER A 60 -28.29 8.82 -2.14
C SER A 60 -28.31 8.59 -0.62
N GLY A 61 -27.72 9.47 0.19
CA GLY A 61 -27.65 9.33 1.64
C GLY A 61 -26.64 8.28 2.13
N VAL A 62 -25.70 7.87 1.29
CA VAL A 62 -24.62 6.97 1.66
C VAL A 62 -23.54 7.76 2.41
N GLN A 63 -23.55 7.68 3.73
CA GLN A 63 -22.66 8.44 4.62
C GLN A 63 -21.18 8.34 4.22
N GLN A 64 -20.73 7.17 3.77
CA GLN A 64 -19.35 6.95 3.36
C GLN A 64 -18.98 7.74 2.09
N ALA A 65 -19.92 7.99 1.19
CA ALA A 65 -19.72 8.82 0.02
C ALA A 65 -19.78 10.31 0.36
N GLU A 66 -20.74 10.73 1.21
CA GLU A 66 -20.95 12.12 1.58
C GLU A 66 -19.70 12.80 2.15
N TRP A 67 -19.04 12.17 3.13
CA TRP A 67 -17.88 12.81 3.74
C TRP A 67 -16.64 12.79 2.84
N ARG A 68 -16.48 11.76 1.97
CA ARG A 68 -15.33 11.64 1.06
C ARG A 68 -15.37 12.68 -0.04
N THR A 69 -16.54 12.98 -0.55
CA THR A 69 -16.72 13.96 -1.64
C THR A 69 -16.82 15.41 -1.16
N ASP A 70 -16.86 15.63 0.16
CA ASP A 70 -16.87 16.97 0.78
C ASP A 70 -15.44 17.45 1.08
N PRO A 71 -14.91 18.50 0.39
CA PRO A 71 -13.55 18.98 0.60
C PRO A 71 -13.30 19.53 2.01
N LYS A 72 -14.35 19.93 2.76
CA LYS A 72 -14.20 20.37 4.15
C LYS A 72 -13.91 19.22 5.11
N ARG A 73 -14.25 18.00 4.73
CA ARG A 73 -14.10 16.79 5.54
C ARG A 73 -12.97 15.88 5.03
N SER A 74 -12.83 15.75 3.71
CA SER A 74 -11.87 14.88 3.06
C SER A 74 -10.53 15.58 2.76
N GLY A 75 -10.49 16.92 2.73
CA GLY A 75 -9.30 17.69 2.39
C GLY A 75 -9.17 17.94 0.90
N ALA A 76 -7.94 17.99 0.38
CA ALA A 76 -7.63 18.44 -0.97
C ALA A 76 -7.76 17.36 -2.06
N SER A 77 -7.97 16.10 -1.68
CA SER A 77 -8.12 14.96 -2.60
C SER A 77 -9.07 13.94 -1.99
N ASN A 78 -9.96 13.38 -2.80
CA ASN A 78 -10.82 12.27 -2.40
C ASN A 78 -10.17 10.94 -2.78
N CYS A 79 -10.14 10.61 -4.05
CA CYS A 79 -9.67 9.30 -4.53
C CYS A 79 -8.19 9.06 -4.19
N GLY A 80 -7.32 10.04 -4.44
CA GLY A 80 -5.93 9.96 -4.07
C GLY A 80 -5.74 9.81 -2.56
N GLY A 81 -6.44 10.64 -1.76
CA GLY A 81 -6.37 10.64 -0.29
C GLY A 81 -6.92 9.36 0.34
N ASP A 82 -8.03 8.83 -0.15
CA ASP A 82 -8.71 7.64 0.39
C ASP A 82 -7.96 6.35 0.02
N ILE A 83 -7.73 6.12 -1.28
CA ILE A 83 -7.20 4.84 -1.76
C ILE A 83 -5.83 4.95 -2.46
N GLY A 84 -5.46 6.11 -3.02
CA GLY A 84 -4.12 6.32 -3.59
C GLY A 84 -3.01 6.19 -2.55
N THR A 85 -3.26 6.61 -1.29
CA THR A 85 -2.35 6.41 -0.16
C THR A 85 -2.11 4.94 0.16
N ASN A 86 -3.11 4.07 -0.04
CA ASN A 86 -2.93 2.62 0.13
C ASN A 86 -2.06 2.02 -0.99
N ALA A 87 -2.23 2.47 -2.24
CA ALA A 87 -1.37 2.05 -3.34
C ALA A 87 0.09 2.51 -3.12
N LEU A 88 0.31 3.75 -2.67
CA LEU A 88 1.63 4.24 -2.27
C LEU A 88 2.22 3.39 -1.14
N MET A 89 1.42 3.12 -0.09
CA MET A 89 1.91 2.35 1.05
C MET A 89 2.28 0.93 0.68
N GLN A 90 1.52 0.27 -0.21
CA GLN A 90 1.84 -1.05 -0.72
C GLN A 90 3.18 -1.03 -1.48
N LEU A 91 3.40 -0.03 -2.35
CA LEU A 91 4.68 0.16 -3.04
C LEU A 91 5.84 0.29 -2.03
N ARG A 92 5.74 1.23 -1.09
CA ARG A 92 6.79 1.48 -0.09
C ARG A 92 7.06 0.26 0.78
N TYR A 93 6.00 -0.40 1.24
CA TYR A 93 6.10 -1.58 2.09
C TYR A 93 6.83 -2.72 1.38
N VAL A 94 6.41 -3.05 0.17
CA VAL A 94 6.98 -4.18 -0.58
C VAL A 94 8.40 -3.90 -1.02
N THR A 95 8.65 -2.72 -1.61
CA THR A 95 9.97 -2.42 -2.21
C THR A 95 10.98 -1.86 -1.22
N GLY A 96 10.53 -1.14 -0.20
CA GLY A 96 11.39 -0.35 0.68
C GLY A 96 11.89 0.96 0.07
N LEU A 97 11.35 1.34 -1.08
CA LEU A 97 11.75 2.54 -1.80
C LEU A 97 10.78 3.68 -1.48
N ASP A 98 11.34 4.86 -1.27
CA ASP A 98 10.57 6.09 -1.13
C ASP A 98 10.38 6.78 -2.47
N VAL A 99 9.29 7.54 -2.59
CA VAL A 99 9.07 8.42 -3.73
C VAL A 99 9.79 9.75 -3.48
N SER A 100 10.64 10.18 -4.40
CA SER A 100 11.37 11.44 -4.32
C SER A 100 10.57 12.59 -4.95
N ARG A 101 10.03 12.39 -6.15
CA ARG A 101 9.22 13.38 -6.86
C ARG A 101 8.16 12.72 -7.73
N ILE A 102 7.11 13.47 -8.04
CA ILE A 102 5.97 12.98 -8.82
C ILE A 102 5.52 13.98 -9.89
N SER A 103 4.90 13.44 -10.93
CA SER A 103 4.06 14.15 -11.88
C SER A 103 2.67 13.56 -11.80
N ALA A 104 1.63 14.36 -11.52
CA ALA A 104 0.31 13.87 -11.16
C ALA A 104 -0.82 14.50 -11.98
N ARG A 105 -1.91 13.74 -12.13
CA ARG A 105 -3.22 14.20 -12.60
C ARG A 105 -4.29 13.76 -11.59
N LEU A 106 -5.03 14.73 -11.07
CA LEU A 106 -6.22 14.53 -10.25
C LEU A 106 -7.41 14.95 -11.09
N GLU A 107 -8.29 14.02 -11.41
CA GLU A 107 -9.38 14.25 -12.35
C GLU A 107 -10.73 14.07 -11.66
N VAL A 108 -11.66 14.96 -12.01
CA VAL A 108 -13.07 14.92 -11.60
C VAL A 108 -13.89 14.53 -12.82
N LEU A 109 -14.20 13.26 -12.96
CA LEU A 109 -14.88 12.69 -14.12
C LEU A 109 -16.39 12.55 -13.91
N VAL A 110 -16.85 12.46 -12.66
CA VAL A 110 -18.28 12.51 -12.33
C VAL A 110 -18.72 13.95 -12.15
N ALA A 111 -19.61 14.38 -13.02
CA ALA A 111 -20.07 15.78 -13.08
C ALA A 111 -20.62 16.29 -11.73
N GLY A 112 -20.19 17.48 -11.31
CA GLY A 112 -20.67 18.17 -10.10
C GLY A 112 -19.95 17.78 -8.81
N ARG A 113 -18.91 16.94 -8.86
CA ARG A 113 -17.94 16.77 -7.76
C ARG A 113 -16.93 17.90 -7.77
N SER A 114 -16.30 18.13 -6.64
CA SER A 114 -15.24 19.13 -6.46
C SER A 114 -13.87 18.52 -6.14
N LEU A 115 -13.84 17.23 -5.80
CA LEU A 115 -12.63 16.45 -5.54
C LEU A 115 -12.47 15.35 -6.57
N ASP A 116 -11.25 14.90 -6.75
CA ASP A 116 -10.88 13.83 -7.66
C ASP A 116 -11.61 12.53 -7.37
N ASP A 117 -12.01 11.84 -8.42
CA ASP A 117 -12.56 10.48 -8.42
C ASP A 117 -11.68 9.52 -9.26
N HIS A 118 -10.66 10.11 -9.93
CA HIS A 118 -9.57 9.43 -10.60
C HIS A 118 -8.24 10.13 -10.31
N PHE A 119 -7.20 9.36 -10.05
CA PHE A 119 -5.89 9.84 -9.62
C PHE A 119 -4.79 9.03 -10.31
N THR A 120 -3.85 9.70 -10.95
CA THR A 120 -2.70 9.07 -11.59
C THR A 120 -1.43 9.82 -11.28
N THR A 121 -0.38 9.12 -10.87
CA THR A 121 0.94 9.72 -10.65
C THR A 121 2.03 8.88 -11.29
N TYR A 122 2.92 9.55 -11.99
CA TYR A 122 4.22 9.02 -12.40
C TYR A 122 5.26 9.43 -11.34
N CYS A 123 6.00 8.46 -10.80
CA CYS A 123 6.89 8.66 -9.67
C CYS A 123 8.34 8.35 -10.03
N GLU A 124 9.25 9.08 -9.41
CA GLU A 124 10.66 8.72 -9.33
C GLU A 124 10.95 8.19 -7.93
N LEU A 125 11.60 7.02 -7.85
CA LEU A 125 11.91 6.36 -6.59
C LEU A 125 13.34 6.67 -6.13
N SER A 126 13.60 6.45 -4.86
CA SER A 126 14.87 6.78 -4.19
C SER A 126 16.10 6.09 -4.77
N ASN A 127 15.93 4.95 -5.48
CA ASN A 127 17.00 4.26 -6.20
C ASN A 127 17.11 4.65 -7.68
N GLY A 128 16.30 5.63 -8.14
CA GLY A 128 16.22 6.04 -9.54
C GLY A 128 15.22 5.24 -10.40
N ALA A 129 14.65 4.16 -9.88
CA ALA A 129 13.56 3.44 -10.55
C ALA A 129 12.33 4.35 -10.75
N LYS A 130 11.42 3.93 -11.61
CA LYS A 130 10.18 4.66 -11.88
C LYS A 130 8.98 3.85 -11.40
N ALA A 131 7.89 4.56 -11.08
CA ALA A 131 6.65 3.91 -10.72
C ALA A 131 5.43 4.65 -11.28
N LEU A 132 4.37 3.89 -11.49
CA LEU A 132 3.02 4.40 -11.68
C LEU A 132 2.22 4.10 -10.41
N VAL A 133 1.69 5.13 -9.76
CA VAL A 133 0.73 4.97 -8.67
C VAL A 133 -0.59 5.57 -9.11
N ARG A 134 -1.65 4.77 -9.13
CA ARG A 134 -2.97 5.25 -9.56
C ARG A 134 -4.08 4.73 -8.66
N ALA A 135 -5.16 5.52 -8.61
CA ALA A 135 -6.38 5.17 -7.92
C ALA A 135 -7.60 5.58 -8.75
N SER A 136 -8.68 4.83 -8.64
CA SER A 136 -9.95 5.18 -9.26
C SER A 136 -11.10 4.64 -8.42
N GLN A 137 -12.13 5.45 -8.22
CA GLN A 137 -13.35 5.04 -7.53
C GLN A 137 -14.56 4.92 -8.48
N ILE A 138 -14.31 5.08 -9.79
CA ILE A 138 -15.35 5.15 -10.82
C ILE A 138 -15.24 4.06 -11.89
N ALA A 139 -14.35 3.09 -11.70
CA ALA A 139 -14.15 1.99 -12.63
C ALA A 139 -15.20 0.90 -12.43
N ILE A 140 -16.35 1.03 -13.09
CA ILE A 140 -17.50 0.13 -12.96
C ILE A 140 -17.06 -1.32 -13.15
N GLY A 141 -17.50 -2.21 -12.24
CA GLY A 141 -17.18 -3.63 -12.26
C GLY A 141 -16.00 -4.02 -11.35
N HIS A 142 -15.05 -3.11 -11.08
CA HIS A 142 -14.04 -3.33 -10.05
C HIS A 142 -14.64 -3.20 -8.64
N LYS A 143 -14.22 -4.08 -7.73
CA LYS A 143 -14.73 -4.12 -6.35
C LYS A 143 -13.75 -3.44 -5.41
N ASN A 144 -12.58 -4.06 -5.22
CA ASN A 144 -11.56 -3.59 -4.26
C ASN A 144 -10.15 -3.99 -4.74
N ASP A 145 -9.82 -3.66 -5.98
CA ASP A 145 -8.62 -4.13 -6.69
C ASP A 145 -7.39 -3.26 -6.32
N LEU A 146 -6.84 -3.48 -5.12
CA LEU A 146 -5.49 -3.03 -4.80
C LEU A 146 -4.51 -4.05 -5.39
N SER A 147 -3.54 -3.59 -6.16
CA SER A 147 -2.55 -4.45 -6.80
C SER A 147 -1.17 -3.80 -6.83
N ILE A 148 -0.16 -4.65 -6.89
CA ILE A 148 1.22 -4.22 -7.14
C ILE A 148 1.90 -5.19 -8.10
N GLU A 149 2.63 -4.63 -9.06
CA GLU A 149 3.59 -5.33 -9.91
C GLU A 149 4.97 -4.69 -9.72
N VAL A 150 5.96 -5.51 -9.35
CA VAL A 150 7.34 -5.07 -9.16
C VAL A 150 8.22 -5.74 -10.21
N ASN A 151 8.78 -4.95 -11.11
CA ASN A 151 9.67 -5.40 -12.18
C ASN A 151 11.13 -5.16 -11.78
N GLY A 152 11.83 -6.24 -11.48
CA GLY A 152 13.25 -6.25 -11.19
C GLY A 152 14.10 -6.61 -12.41
N SER A 153 15.43 -6.64 -12.22
CA SER A 153 16.38 -7.03 -13.26
C SER A 153 16.43 -8.55 -13.53
N LEU A 154 15.95 -9.37 -12.60
CA LEU A 154 15.95 -10.83 -12.66
C LEU A 154 14.55 -11.46 -12.75
N GLY A 155 13.50 -10.72 -12.44
CA GLY A 155 12.14 -11.24 -12.47
C GLY A 155 11.10 -10.20 -12.07
N THR A 156 9.83 -10.60 -12.14
CA THR A 156 8.68 -9.77 -11.81
C THR A 156 7.83 -10.45 -10.74
N LEU A 157 7.34 -9.66 -9.80
CA LEU A 157 6.36 -10.08 -8.80
C LEU A 157 5.02 -9.40 -9.07
N ILE A 158 3.93 -10.16 -8.95
CA ILE A 158 2.56 -9.65 -9.05
C ILE A 158 1.77 -10.12 -7.84
N TRP A 159 1.09 -9.17 -7.19
CA TRP A 159 0.14 -9.43 -6.13
C TRP A 159 -1.14 -8.61 -6.30
N ARG A 160 -2.29 -9.18 -5.94
CA ARG A 160 -3.60 -8.55 -5.97
C ARG A 160 -4.40 -8.86 -4.71
N GLN A 161 -5.06 -7.85 -4.18
CA GLN A 161 -5.90 -7.98 -2.99
C GLN A 161 -7.20 -8.77 -3.25
N GLU A 162 -7.72 -8.78 -4.47
CA GLU A 162 -8.89 -9.61 -4.84
C GLU A 162 -8.55 -11.11 -4.96
N GLU A 163 -7.24 -11.44 -4.99
CA GLU A 163 -6.70 -12.80 -4.88
C GLU A 163 -5.63 -12.84 -3.76
N PRO A 164 -6.01 -12.54 -2.50
CA PRO A 164 -5.05 -12.20 -1.44
C PRO A 164 -4.19 -13.37 -0.97
N GLU A 165 -4.55 -14.60 -1.36
CA GLU A 165 -3.90 -15.84 -0.94
C GLU A 165 -2.61 -16.15 -1.69
N ALA A 166 -2.33 -15.44 -2.81
CA ALA A 166 -1.28 -15.84 -3.73
C ALA A 166 -0.32 -14.70 -4.11
N VAL A 167 0.92 -15.07 -4.40
CA VAL A 167 1.93 -14.23 -5.03
C VAL A 167 2.43 -14.93 -6.28
N ARG A 168 2.41 -14.23 -7.42
CA ARG A 168 2.93 -14.74 -8.69
C ARG A 168 4.31 -14.17 -8.97
N ILE A 169 5.23 -15.03 -9.40
CA ILE A 169 6.59 -14.67 -9.81
C ILE A 169 6.82 -15.10 -11.26
N LEU A 170 7.29 -14.17 -12.07
CA LEU A 170 7.65 -14.38 -13.46
C LEU A 170 9.18 -14.33 -13.58
N LEU A 171 9.79 -15.40 -14.07
CA LEU A 171 11.24 -15.49 -14.27
C LEU A 171 11.57 -15.76 -15.75
N PRO A 172 12.63 -15.16 -16.31
CA PRO A 172 12.99 -15.36 -17.71
C PRO A 172 13.21 -16.85 -18.05
N GLY A 173 12.51 -17.33 -19.09
CA GLY A 173 12.66 -18.70 -19.58
C GLY A 173 12.13 -19.81 -18.67
N GLN A 174 11.37 -19.46 -17.65
CA GLN A 174 10.74 -20.41 -16.71
C GLN A 174 9.22 -20.29 -16.78
N GLN A 175 8.54 -21.31 -16.26
CA GLN A 175 7.10 -21.23 -16.01
C GLN A 175 6.84 -20.30 -14.83
N ASP A 176 5.68 -19.63 -14.81
CA ASP A 176 5.23 -18.80 -13.70
C ASP A 176 5.18 -19.62 -12.41
N ARG A 177 5.65 -19.03 -11.33
CA ARG A 177 5.54 -19.60 -9.98
C ARG A 177 4.39 -18.94 -9.27
N LEU A 178 3.57 -19.73 -8.59
CA LEU A 178 2.48 -19.26 -7.75
C LEU A 178 2.71 -19.77 -6.32
N TYR A 179 2.98 -18.84 -5.41
CA TYR A 179 3.11 -19.14 -3.99
C TYR A 179 1.78 -18.88 -3.30
N TRP A 180 1.17 -19.93 -2.81
CA TRP A 180 -0.14 -19.89 -2.17
C TRP A 180 0.01 -19.98 -0.65
N ARG A 181 -0.78 -19.20 0.07
CA ARG A 181 -0.78 -19.21 1.53
C ARG A 181 -1.18 -20.61 2.06
N GLY A 182 -0.41 -21.10 3.03
CA GLY A 182 -0.65 -22.39 3.66
C GLY A 182 -0.06 -23.58 2.91
N ASP A 183 0.46 -23.40 1.70
CA ASP A 183 1.27 -24.43 1.03
C ASP A 183 2.68 -24.50 1.64
N VAL A 184 3.36 -25.60 1.40
CA VAL A 184 4.77 -25.73 1.76
C VAL A 184 5.57 -24.84 0.82
N VAL A 185 6.04 -23.70 1.35
CA VAL A 185 6.83 -22.71 0.62
C VAL A 185 8.28 -22.83 1.05
N GLY A 186 9.18 -22.79 0.09
CA GLY A 186 10.63 -22.88 0.29
C GLY A 186 11.25 -24.13 -0.31
N ASN A 187 12.57 -24.09 -0.49
CA ASN A 187 13.40 -25.17 -1.08
C ASN A 187 13.03 -25.51 -2.55
N ASP A 188 12.53 -24.55 -3.32
CA ASP A 188 12.18 -24.72 -4.72
C ASP A 188 13.24 -24.13 -5.70
N GLY A 189 14.39 -23.76 -5.17
CA GLY A 189 15.52 -23.17 -5.90
C GLY A 189 15.37 -21.66 -6.15
N PHE A 190 14.22 -21.06 -5.87
CA PHE A 190 14.02 -19.60 -5.91
C PHE A 190 13.74 -19.05 -4.51
N LEU A 191 12.77 -19.61 -3.81
CA LEU A 191 12.38 -19.18 -2.47
C LEU A 191 12.86 -20.23 -1.46
N ASN A 192 14.03 -19.96 -0.89
CA ASN A 192 14.63 -20.76 0.17
C ASN A 192 14.68 -19.92 1.44
N ASP A 193 14.84 -20.57 2.58
CA ASP A 193 15.13 -19.92 3.88
C ASP A 193 14.14 -18.81 4.27
N LEU A 194 12.84 -19.09 4.16
CA LEU A 194 11.82 -18.17 4.63
C LEU A 194 11.94 -17.92 6.14
N PRO A 195 11.79 -16.66 6.58
CA PRO A 195 11.74 -16.35 8.00
C PRO A 195 10.65 -17.17 8.72
N GLU A 196 10.98 -17.70 9.90
CA GLU A 196 10.03 -18.46 10.71
C GLU A 196 8.72 -17.72 10.96
N ALA A 197 8.79 -16.39 11.14
CA ALA A 197 7.63 -15.55 11.29
C ALA A 197 6.66 -15.63 10.10
N LEU A 198 7.19 -15.71 8.86
CA LEU A 198 6.35 -15.87 7.65
C LEU A 198 5.79 -17.30 7.53
N LEU A 199 6.52 -18.32 7.96
CA LEU A 199 6.06 -19.70 7.97
C LEU A 199 4.96 -19.92 8.99
N ALA A 200 5.02 -19.23 10.14
CA ALA A 200 4.06 -19.35 11.24
C ALA A 200 2.80 -18.48 11.06
N GLU A 201 2.78 -17.55 10.09
CA GLU A 201 1.66 -16.61 9.93
C GLU A 201 0.35 -17.22 9.44
N PRO A 202 0.31 -18.19 8.53
CA PRO A 202 -0.93 -18.83 8.12
C PRO A 202 -1.62 -19.48 9.33
N THR A 203 -2.82 -19.00 9.66
CA THR A 203 -3.59 -19.54 10.79
C THR A 203 -4.53 -20.68 10.39
N LEU A 204 -4.85 -20.73 9.09
CA LEU A 204 -5.68 -21.77 8.49
C LEU A 204 -4.88 -22.59 7.48
N PRO A 205 -5.19 -23.89 7.31
CA PRO A 205 -4.59 -24.70 6.25
C PRO A 205 -4.85 -24.12 4.85
N SER A 206 -4.00 -24.50 3.88
CA SER A 206 -4.21 -24.17 2.47
C SER A 206 -5.63 -24.51 2.01
N GLY A 207 -6.22 -23.65 1.18
CA GLY A 207 -7.59 -23.81 0.68
C GLY A 207 -8.69 -23.26 1.61
N HIS A 208 -8.36 -22.83 2.81
CA HIS A 208 -9.28 -22.09 3.71
C HIS A 208 -8.96 -20.62 3.62
N GLY A 209 -9.87 -19.82 3.05
CA GLY A 209 -9.62 -18.41 2.74
C GLY A 209 -9.34 -17.55 3.98
N GLU A 210 -8.23 -16.83 3.94
CA GLU A 210 -7.95 -15.70 4.82
C GLU A 210 -8.09 -14.40 4.00
N ALA A 211 -8.74 -13.38 4.57
CA ALA A 211 -9.08 -12.16 3.85
C ALA A 211 -8.82 -10.90 4.68
N PHE A 212 -9.59 -9.84 4.41
CA PHE A 212 -9.45 -8.52 5.02
C PHE A 212 -9.42 -8.54 6.55
N HIS A 213 -10.31 -9.34 7.20
CA HIS A 213 -10.36 -9.40 8.66
C HIS A 213 -9.12 -10.07 9.26
N ASP A 214 -8.58 -11.08 8.59
CA ASP A 214 -7.35 -11.75 9.03
C ASP A 214 -6.15 -10.83 8.90
N ALA A 215 -6.07 -10.08 7.81
CA ALA A 215 -5.03 -9.07 7.61
C ALA A 215 -5.10 -7.98 8.69
N LEU A 216 -6.29 -7.44 8.97
CA LEU A 216 -6.50 -6.47 10.04
C LEU A 216 -6.16 -7.06 11.41
N GLY A 217 -6.57 -8.29 11.68
CA GLY A 217 -6.26 -9.01 12.92
C GLY A 217 -4.77 -9.19 13.15
N ARG A 218 -3.99 -9.45 12.07
CA ARG A 218 -2.52 -9.52 12.16
C ARG A 218 -1.89 -8.19 12.52
N LEU A 219 -2.34 -7.08 11.92
CA LEU A 219 -1.85 -5.75 12.29
C LEU A 219 -2.14 -5.43 13.75
N HIS A 220 -3.35 -5.75 14.22
CA HIS A 220 -3.72 -5.55 15.62
C HIS A 220 -2.86 -6.40 16.58
N ARG A 221 -2.60 -7.66 16.26
CA ARG A 221 -1.74 -8.54 17.07
C ARG A 221 -0.30 -8.00 17.15
N ASP A 222 0.23 -7.53 16.02
CA ASP A 222 1.58 -6.96 15.97
C ASP A 222 1.66 -5.66 16.78
N PHE A 223 0.66 -4.80 16.64
CA PHE A 223 0.55 -3.56 17.42
C PHE A 223 0.37 -3.85 18.92
N GLU A 224 -0.49 -4.81 19.28
CA GLU A 224 -0.67 -5.23 20.67
C GLU A 224 0.65 -5.74 21.30
N THR A 225 1.46 -6.48 20.54
CA THR A 225 2.77 -6.94 20.99
C THR A 225 3.65 -5.75 21.39
N ASP A 226 3.70 -4.72 20.58
CA ASP A 226 4.48 -3.52 20.86
C ASP A 226 3.89 -2.71 22.03
N VAL A 227 2.56 -2.64 22.16
CA VAL A 227 1.90 -2.04 23.33
C VAL A 227 2.23 -2.81 24.63
N ARG A 228 2.25 -4.12 24.61
CA ARG A 228 2.64 -4.94 25.77
C ARG A 228 4.11 -4.72 26.15
N ALA A 229 5.01 -4.66 25.16
CA ALA A 229 6.42 -4.35 25.39
C ALA A 229 6.59 -2.95 26.01
N TYR A 230 5.90 -1.95 25.48
CA TYR A 230 5.89 -0.60 26.05
C TYR A 230 5.42 -0.57 27.50
N ASN A 231 4.31 -1.22 27.81
CA ASN A 231 3.77 -1.27 29.17
C ASN A 231 4.69 -2.01 30.16
N ALA A 232 5.49 -2.96 29.66
CA ALA A 232 6.51 -3.66 30.42
C ALA A 232 7.84 -2.91 30.55
N GLY A 233 7.95 -1.70 30.01
CA GLY A 233 9.19 -0.92 29.96
C GLY A 233 10.26 -1.49 29.04
N GLN A 234 9.88 -2.34 28.10
CA GLN A 234 10.76 -2.96 27.12
C GLN A 234 10.83 -2.14 25.83
N THR A 235 11.88 -2.35 25.06
CA THR A 235 11.97 -1.77 23.71
C THR A 235 11.02 -2.47 22.75
N PHE A 236 10.44 -1.71 21.83
CA PHE A 236 9.62 -2.22 20.74
C PHE A 236 10.09 -1.63 19.39
N ASN A 237 9.75 -2.30 18.30
CA ASN A 237 10.16 -1.89 16.95
C ASN A 237 8.97 -1.33 16.17
N CYS A 238 9.02 -0.05 15.84
CA CYS A 238 8.02 0.64 15.02
C CYS A 238 8.62 1.17 13.69
N ASP A 239 9.51 0.39 13.06
CA ASP A 239 10.21 0.75 11.82
C ASP A 239 9.35 0.61 10.54
N GLY A 240 8.06 0.32 10.67
CA GLY A 240 7.16 0.09 9.53
C GLY A 240 7.26 -1.34 8.93
N SER A 241 7.98 -2.26 9.58
CA SER A 241 8.12 -3.64 9.07
C SER A 241 6.89 -4.51 9.34
N LYS A 242 6.16 -4.25 10.41
CA LYS A 242 4.97 -5.00 10.83
C LYS A 242 3.68 -4.28 10.46
N TYR A 243 3.62 -2.98 10.70
CA TYR A 243 2.50 -2.08 10.40
C TYR A 243 3.03 -0.68 10.08
N ALA A 244 2.26 0.11 9.36
CA ALA A 244 2.63 1.49 9.05
C ALA A 244 2.67 2.35 10.31
N ASN A 245 3.66 3.21 10.42
CA ASN A 245 3.90 4.08 11.56
C ASN A 245 3.51 5.54 11.27
N VAL A 246 3.80 6.46 12.21
CA VAL A 246 3.49 7.89 12.06
C VAL A 246 4.23 8.54 10.89
N GLU A 247 5.44 8.07 10.57
CA GLU A 247 6.21 8.58 9.45
C GLU A 247 5.61 8.15 8.11
N ASP A 248 5.12 6.91 8.02
CA ASP A 248 4.39 6.43 6.85
C ASP A 248 3.14 7.27 6.60
N GLY A 249 2.39 7.60 7.67
CA GLY A 249 1.25 8.53 7.58
C GLY A 249 1.65 9.92 7.10
N ARG A 250 2.77 10.47 7.59
CA ARG A 250 3.31 11.77 7.13
C ARG A 250 3.67 11.74 5.65
N ILE A 251 4.34 10.68 5.20
CA ILE A 251 4.74 10.51 3.80
C ILE A 251 3.50 10.40 2.90
N GLY A 252 2.47 9.68 3.34
CA GLY A 252 1.20 9.62 2.62
C GLY A 252 0.57 11.00 2.41
N LEU A 253 0.56 11.84 3.45
CA LEU A 253 0.06 13.22 3.34
C LEU A 253 0.94 14.09 2.44
N ALA A 254 2.27 13.98 2.53
CA ALA A 254 3.22 14.71 1.69
C ALA A 254 3.07 14.32 0.20
N PHE A 255 2.78 13.04 -0.06
CA PHE A 255 2.52 12.53 -1.41
C PHE A 255 1.25 13.16 -2.00
N ILE A 256 0.16 13.23 -1.24
CA ILE A 256 -1.08 13.87 -1.69
C ILE A 256 -0.88 15.37 -1.93
N ASP A 257 -0.19 16.06 -1.02
CA ASP A 257 0.14 17.49 -1.20
C ASP A 257 0.95 17.73 -2.48
N ALA A 258 1.98 16.92 -2.73
CA ALA A 258 2.77 17.00 -3.96
C ALA A 258 1.92 16.68 -5.20
N ALA A 259 0.99 15.72 -5.13
CA ALA A 259 0.10 15.38 -6.22
C ALA A 259 -0.87 16.52 -6.55
N VAL A 260 -1.45 17.17 -5.55
CA VAL A 260 -2.32 18.34 -5.71
C VAL A 260 -1.53 19.49 -6.35
N ARG A 261 -0.32 19.78 -5.88
CA ARG A 261 0.55 20.83 -6.47
C ARG A 261 0.92 20.52 -7.92
N SER A 262 1.31 19.30 -8.21
CA SER A 262 1.66 18.84 -9.56
C SER A 262 0.46 18.95 -10.52
N SER A 263 -0.70 18.45 -10.10
CA SER A 263 -1.92 18.49 -10.92
C SER A 263 -2.37 19.93 -11.21
N ALA A 264 -2.30 20.82 -10.20
CA ALA A 264 -2.61 22.25 -10.36
C ALA A 264 -1.61 22.98 -11.31
N ALA A 265 -0.40 22.44 -11.45
CA ALA A 265 0.65 22.93 -12.35
C ALA A 265 0.73 22.12 -13.65
N ASP A 266 -0.39 21.60 -14.12
CA ASP A 266 -0.53 20.83 -15.36
C ASP A 266 0.40 19.60 -15.45
N GLY A 267 0.63 18.93 -14.32
CA GLY A 267 1.47 17.74 -14.22
C GLY A 267 2.97 18.02 -14.16
N ALA A 268 3.37 19.24 -13.85
CA ALA A 268 4.77 19.54 -13.59
C ALA A 268 5.30 18.69 -12.43
N TRP A 269 6.57 18.30 -12.51
CA TRP A 269 7.23 17.55 -11.44
C TRP A 269 7.18 18.31 -10.11
N ALA A 270 6.77 17.64 -9.06
CA ALA A 270 6.73 18.14 -7.69
C ALA A 270 7.53 17.23 -6.78
N GLU A 271 8.46 17.80 -6.02
CA GLU A 271 9.18 17.08 -4.97
C GLU A 271 8.22 16.77 -3.82
N LEU A 272 8.39 15.59 -3.19
CA LEU A 272 7.77 15.35 -1.90
C LEU A 272 8.49 16.22 -0.87
N ALA A 273 7.75 17.07 -0.17
CA ALA A 273 8.33 17.92 0.86
C ALA A 273 9.07 17.04 1.87
N GLY A 274 10.36 17.30 2.03
CA GLY A 274 11.18 16.78 3.12
C GLY A 274 10.66 17.25 4.49
N GLU A 275 11.42 16.97 5.54
CA GLU A 275 11.09 17.42 6.91
C GLU A 275 10.93 18.94 7.06
#